data_3404bc08ed413aeb29daa4f6e8f54a10
#
_entry.id   3404bc08ed413aeb29daa4f6e8f54a10
#
_cell.length_a   1.000
_cell.length_b   1.000
_cell.length_c   1.000
_cell.angle_alpha   90.00
_cell.angle_beta   90.00
_cell.angle_gamma   90.00
#
_symmetry.space_group_name_H-M   'P 1'
#
loop_
_entity.id
_entity.type
_entity.pdbx_description
1 polymer ?
#
loop_
_entity_poly.entity_id
_entity_poly.type
_entity_poly.pdbx_seq_one_letter_code
_entity_poly.pdbx_strand_id
1 'polypeptide(L)'
;KTSLTVRLGGKGDTETAFRFEMNPDVLERYNALNGTSYVQLPETCFELPADPVIVPAGEVAAAPAQIDILPFSEEMDDSGSVYALPVTLRCVSGGMKMLGDASDFLIVCERKKIIPVPIFNSEYRTGGSSKLNRVMLNMKDAPITFNAYTIEFKMYKEEFTARNYMIVGFDNGEGNINNRMWVRFEASSTTSDVVNRWMQMNTMAQPGQTA
;
A
#
# COMPACT_ATOMS: atom_id res chain seq x y z
N LYS A 1 13.45 7.92 -1.78
CA LYS A 1 14.12 9.19 -2.15
C LYS A 1 13.08 10.26 -2.40
N THR A 2 13.27 11.42 -1.79
CA THR A 2 12.45 12.61 -2.07
C THR A 2 13.38 13.77 -2.40
N SER A 3 12.91 14.73 -3.18
CA SER A 3 13.70 15.86 -3.59
C SER A 3 12.98 17.16 -3.25
N LEU A 4 13.71 18.09 -2.70
CA LEU A 4 13.21 19.39 -2.29
C LEU A 4 13.96 20.49 -3.00
N THR A 5 13.26 21.56 -3.36
CA THR A 5 13.87 22.71 -4.00
C THR A 5 13.67 23.93 -3.13
N VAL A 6 14.78 24.55 -2.70
CA VAL A 6 14.76 25.82 -1.99
C VAL A 6 14.47 26.93 -2.98
N ARG A 7 13.50 27.79 -2.66
CA ARG A 7 13.14 28.95 -3.49
C ARG A 7 13.15 30.23 -2.67
N LEU A 8 13.65 31.31 -3.27
CA LEU A 8 13.60 32.65 -2.72
C LEU A 8 12.34 33.38 -3.22
N GLY A 9 11.86 34.35 -2.48
CA GLY A 9 10.76 35.22 -2.87
C GLY A 9 11.11 36.20 -4.02
N GLY A 10 12.36 36.24 -4.40
CA GLY A 10 12.87 37.10 -5.51
C GLY A 10 14.33 36.80 -5.78
N LYS A 11 14.88 37.44 -6.82
CA LYS A 11 16.31 37.34 -7.14
C LYS A 11 17.14 38.10 -6.12
N GLY A 12 18.16 37.43 -5.58
CA GLY A 12 19.15 38.06 -4.70
C GLY A 12 20.41 38.43 -5.47
N ASP A 13 21.06 39.49 -5.05
CA ASP A 13 22.34 39.96 -5.67
C ASP A 13 23.53 39.14 -5.13
N THR A 14 23.33 38.32 -4.12
CA THR A 14 24.38 37.51 -3.50
C THR A 14 23.94 36.04 -3.44
N GLU A 15 24.95 35.18 -3.49
CA GLU A 15 24.73 33.74 -3.23
C GLU A 15 24.21 33.52 -1.81
N THR A 16 23.26 32.61 -1.68
CA THR A 16 22.65 32.27 -0.41
C THR A 16 22.70 30.77 -0.19
N ALA A 17 23.15 30.35 0.97
CA ALA A 17 23.26 28.96 1.35
C ALA A 17 22.24 28.59 2.44
N PHE A 18 21.68 27.40 2.32
CA PHE A 18 20.70 26.85 3.25
C PHE A 18 21.11 25.45 3.70
N ARG A 19 20.67 25.07 4.88
CA ARG A 19 20.85 23.72 5.41
C ARG A 19 19.51 23.17 5.90
N PHE A 20 19.30 21.90 5.66
CA PHE A 20 18.21 21.15 6.26
C PHE A 20 18.67 20.57 7.59
N GLU A 21 17.88 20.76 8.62
CA GLU A 21 18.13 20.25 9.97
C GLU A 21 16.89 19.52 10.49
N MET A 22 17.10 18.41 11.18
CA MET A 22 16.00 17.75 11.89
C MET A 22 15.55 18.64 13.06
N ASN A 23 14.25 18.80 13.21
CA ASN A 23 13.66 19.61 14.27
C ASN A 23 12.41 18.92 14.86
N PRO A 24 12.56 18.23 16.00
CA PRO A 24 11.45 17.52 16.65
C PRO A 24 10.24 18.38 16.98
N ASP A 25 10.44 19.66 17.30
CA ASP A 25 9.34 20.58 17.65
C ASP A 25 8.32 20.73 16.52
N VAL A 26 8.75 20.56 15.27
CA VAL A 26 7.87 20.58 14.10
C VAL A 26 6.88 19.43 14.15
N LEU A 27 7.32 18.23 14.53
CA LEU A 27 6.47 17.06 14.66
C LEU A 27 5.49 17.19 15.82
N GLU A 28 5.96 17.62 16.97
CA GLU A 28 5.12 17.82 18.15
C GLU A 28 3.99 18.82 17.86
N ARG A 29 4.36 19.96 17.27
CA ARG A 29 3.39 20.99 16.87
C ARG A 29 2.40 20.46 15.84
N TYR A 30 2.85 19.71 14.84
CA TYR A 30 2.00 19.12 13.82
C TYR A 30 1.00 18.13 14.43
N ASN A 31 1.47 17.21 15.27
CA ASN A 31 0.63 16.24 15.94
C ASN A 31 -0.45 16.91 16.80
N ALA A 32 -0.06 17.93 17.56
CA ALA A 32 -0.99 18.68 18.41
C ALA A 32 -2.08 19.40 17.59
N LEU A 33 -1.71 20.04 16.48
CA LEU A 33 -2.63 20.79 15.64
C LEU A 33 -3.60 19.91 14.84
N ASN A 34 -3.12 18.73 14.39
CA ASN A 34 -3.89 17.87 13.49
C ASN A 34 -4.50 16.65 14.19
N GLY A 35 -4.27 16.47 15.50
CA GLY A 35 -4.75 15.31 16.24
C GLY A 35 -4.13 14.00 15.75
N THR A 36 -2.92 14.06 15.20
CA THR A 36 -2.17 12.89 14.74
C THR A 36 -1.23 12.38 15.83
N SER A 37 -0.73 11.15 15.67
CA SER A 37 0.23 10.50 16.57
C SER A 37 1.45 9.97 15.79
N TYR A 38 1.95 10.76 14.85
CA TYR A 38 3.12 10.37 14.08
C TYR A 38 4.35 10.27 14.98
N VAL A 39 5.18 9.27 14.71
CA VAL A 39 6.41 8.99 15.43
C VAL A 39 7.59 9.54 14.64
N GLN A 40 8.55 10.14 15.35
CA GLN A 40 9.76 10.64 14.70
C GLN A 40 10.54 9.52 14.03
N LEU A 41 10.93 9.74 12.78
CA LEU A 41 11.78 8.81 12.05
C LEU A 41 13.18 8.74 12.72
N PRO A 42 13.69 7.54 13.07
CA PRO A 42 15.03 7.40 13.64
C PRO A 42 16.12 7.92 12.71
N GLU A 43 17.20 8.46 13.27
CA GLU A 43 18.33 9.01 12.50
C GLU A 43 19.01 7.98 11.60
N THR A 44 18.89 6.70 11.92
CA THR A 44 19.42 5.60 11.09
C THR A 44 18.58 5.32 9.84
N CYS A 45 17.41 5.95 9.72
CA CYS A 45 16.45 5.71 8.63
C CYS A 45 16.36 6.84 7.62
N PHE A 46 17.23 7.83 7.68
CA PHE A 46 17.29 8.90 6.69
C PHE A 46 18.68 9.51 6.55
N GLU A 47 18.89 10.17 5.43
CA GLU A 47 20.08 10.98 5.17
C GLU A 47 19.62 12.35 4.64
N LEU A 48 20.03 13.42 5.33
CA LEU A 48 19.89 14.80 4.86
C LEU A 48 21.09 15.18 4.01
N PRO A 49 20.99 16.17 3.10
CA PRO A 49 22.13 16.70 2.38
C PRO A 49 23.24 17.15 3.33
N ALA A 50 24.43 16.59 3.18
CA ALA A 50 25.58 16.92 4.01
C ALA A 50 26.07 18.36 3.73
N ASP A 51 26.05 18.75 2.45
CA ASP A 51 26.47 20.08 2.01
C ASP A 51 25.30 21.08 2.01
N PRO A 52 25.56 22.35 2.22
CA PRO A 52 24.54 23.39 2.09
C PRO A 52 23.98 23.45 0.67
N VAL A 53 22.68 23.70 0.60
CA VAL A 53 21.99 23.92 -0.67
C VAL A 53 22.12 25.38 -1.08
N ILE A 54 22.69 25.61 -2.24
CA ILE A 54 23.10 26.96 -2.69
C ILE A 54 22.08 27.47 -3.71
N VAL A 55 21.58 28.69 -3.47
CA VAL A 55 20.91 29.51 -4.50
C VAL A 55 21.94 30.51 -5.03
N PRO A 56 22.36 30.42 -6.30
CA PRO A 56 23.32 31.33 -6.88
C PRO A 56 22.80 32.77 -6.94
N ALA A 57 23.71 33.74 -6.96
CA ALA A 57 23.35 35.14 -7.18
C ALA A 57 22.61 35.31 -8.51
N GLY A 58 21.53 36.09 -8.49
CA GLY A 58 20.67 36.29 -9.65
C GLY A 58 19.64 35.21 -9.94
N GLU A 59 19.70 34.10 -9.21
CA GLU A 59 18.73 33.01 -9.30
C GLU A 59 17.65 33.10 -8.22
N VAL A 60 16.50 32.42 -8.43
CA VAL A 60 15.40 32.36 -7.48
C VAL A 60 15.25 30.95 -6.85
N ALA A 61 16.01 29.99 -7.31
CA ALA A 61 15.90 28.60 -6.84
C ALA A 61 17.26 27.91 -6.84
N ALA A 62 17.46 27.04 -5.90
CA ALA A 62 18.58 26.10 -5.88
C ALA A 62 18.32 24.90 -6.80
N ALA A 63 19.37 24.16 -7.12
CA ALA A 63 19.23 22.80 -7.61
C ALA A 63 18.48 21.95 -6.59
N PRO A 64 17.69 20.94 -7.03
CA PRO A 64 16.97 20.06 -6.12
C PRO A 64 17.92 19.34 -5.17
N ALA A 65 17.67 19.46 -3.87
CA ALA A 65 18.36 18.72 -2.84
C ALA A 65 17.66 17.39 -2.57
N GLN A 66 18.43 16.32 -2.44
CA GLN A 66 17.89 14.99 -2.23
C GLN A 66 17.94 14.63 -0.74
N ILE A 67 16.81 14.12 -0.25
CA ILE A 67 16.70 13.48 1.07
C ILE A 67 16.45 12.00 0.82
N ASP A 68 17.27 11.15 1.39
CA ASP A 68 17.14 9.71 1.26
C ASP A 68 16.48 9.13 2.51
N ILE A 69 15.36 8.42 2.29
CA ILE A 69 14.74 7.60 3.31
C ILE A 69 15.27 6.19 3.13
N LEU A 70 15.86 5.65 4.19
CA LEU A 70 16.47 4.33 4.23
C LEU A 70 15.44 3.27 4.64
N PRO A 71 15.70 1.97 4.42
CA PRO A 71 14.80 0.90 4.84
C PRO A 71 14.51 0.91 6.34
N PHE A 72 13.29 0.59 6.69
CA PHE A 72 12.87 0.42 8.07
C PHE A 72 13.28 -0.95 8.60
N SER A 73 13.46 -1.07 9.91
CA SER A 73 13.64 -2.36 10.57
C SER A 73 12.31 -3.13 10.63
N GLU A 74 12.36 -4.44 10.81
CA GLU A 74 11.17 -5.29 10.99
C GLU A 74 10.32 -4.80 12.16
N GLU A 75 10.93 -4.40 13.27
CA GLU A 75 10.22 -3.86 14.45
C GLU A 75 9.46 -2.58 14.13
N MET A 76 10.06 -1.67 13.36
CA MET A 76 9.38 -0.47 12.89
C MET A 76 8.24 -0.84 11.94
N ASP A 77 8.47 -1.84 11.13
CA ASP A 77 7.52 -2.35 10.18
C ASP A 77 6.31 -3.00 10.87
N ASP A 78 6.47 -3.67 11.96
CA ASP A 78 5.40 -4.34 12.71
C ASP A 78 4.69 -3.43 13.71
N SER A 79 5.27 -2.28 14.06
CA SER A 79 4.71 -1.34 15.04
C SER A 79 3.34 -0.78 14.67
N GLY A 80 3.00 -0.77 13.39
CA GLY A 80 1.78 -0.10 12.88
C GLY A 80 1.82 1.42 12.96
N SER A 81 2.92 2.01 13.42
CA SER A 81 3.10 3.45 13.55
C SER A 81 3.36 4.11 12.21
N VAL A 82 2.92 5.35 12.06
CA VAL A 82 3.28 6.20 10.93
C VAL A 82 4.47 7.05 11.34
N TYR A 83 5.58 6.90 10.64
CA TYR A 83 6.79 7.65 10.92
C TYR A 83 6.85 8.93 10.09
N ALA A 84 7.45 9.97 10.66
CA ALA A 84 7.62 11.24 9.98
C ALA A 84 8.99 11.85 10.30
N LEU A 85 9.61 12.47 9.30
CA LEU A 85 10.84 13.22 9.42
C LEU A 85 10.53 14.72 9.49
N PRO A 86 10.64 15.34 10.67
CA PRO A 86 10.48 16.78 10.83
C PRO A 86 11.75 17.51 10.42
N VAL A 87 11.64 18.48 9.54
CA VAL A 87 12.78 19.21 8.99
C VAL A 87 12.52 20.71 9.03
N THR A 88 13.56 21.44 9.40
CA THR A 88 13.61 22.90 9.30
C THR A 88 14.69 23.31 8.31
N LEU A 89 14.37 24.25 7.44
CA LEU A 89 15.34 24.90 6.54
C LEU A 89 15.91 26.12 7.23
N ARG A 90 17.24 26.21 7.34
CA ARG A 90 17.96 27.39 7.90
C ARG A 90 18.83 28.04 6.86
N CYS A 91 18.80 29.37 6.83
CA CYS A 91 19.76 30.14 6.07
C CYS A 91 21.09 30.19 6.84
N VAL A 92 22.17 29.69 6.24
CA VAL A 92 23.51 29.66 6.86
C VAL A 92 24.44 30.76 6.32
N SER A 93 24.13 31.29 5.13
CA SER A 93 24.84 32.48 4.61
C SER A 93 23.95 33.28 3.67
N GLY A 94 24.31 34.55 3.38
CA GLY A 94 23.54 35.43 2.50
C GLY A 94 22.49 36.28 3.20
N GLY A 95 22.30 36.12 4.51
CA GLY A 95 21.47 37.01 5.34
C GLY A 95 19.98 37.05 5.04
N MET A 96 19.44 36.00 4.35
CA MET A 96 18.03 35.94 4.00
C MET A 96 17.17 35.71 5.23
N LYS A 97 16.07 36.48 5.33
CA LYS A 97 15.06 36.26 6.35
C LYS A 97 14.18 35.07 5.94
N MET A 98 14.11 34.09 6.83
CA MET A 98 13.22 32.94 6.63
C MET A 98 11.76 33.35 6.82
N LEU A 99 10.89 32.82 5.98
CA LEU A 99 9.44 32.89 6.18
C LEU A 99 9.06 31.82 7.21
N GLY A 100 8.62 32.22 8.41
CA GLY A 100 8.38 31.38 9.57
C GLY A 100 7.82 30.00 9.25
N ASP A 101 6.54 29.91 8.85
CA ASP A 101 5.90 28.61 8.58
C ASP A 101 6.36 27.91 7.28
N ALA A 102 7.04 28.62 6.38
CA ALA A 102 7.52 28.05 5.13
C ALA A 102 8.93 27.43 5.25
N SER A 103 9.57 27.54 6.39
CA SER A 103 10.88 26.90 6.67
C SER A 103 10.76 25.56 7.36
N ASP A 104 9.59 25.26 7.93
CA ASP A 104 9.31 24.00 8.64
C ASP A 104 8.43 23.10 7.80
N PHE A 105 8.79 21.85 7.67
CA PHE A 105 7.98 20.85 6.94
C PHE A 105 8.15 19.45 7.53
N LEU A 106 7.20 18.60 7.22
CA LEU A 106 7.14 17.23 7.70
C LEU A 106 7.09 16.29 6.50
N ILE A 107 8.04 15.35 6.44
CA ILE A 107 8.02 14.27 5.46
C ILE A 107 7.39 13.06 6.11
N VAL A 108 6.13 12.79 5.78
CA VAL A 108 5.42 11.61 6.29
C VAL A 108 5.81 10.40 5.47
N CYS A 109 6.28 9.36 6.17
CA CYS A 109 6.70 8.11 5.57
C CYS A 109 5.54 7.12 5.61
N GLU A 110 4.70 7.15 4.58
CA GLU A 110 3.66 6.16 4.42
C GLU A 110 4.24 4.81 3.98
N ARG A 111 3.86 3.78 4.71
CA ARG A 111 4.25 2.42 4.32
C ARG A 111 3.53 2.02 3.05
N LYS A 112 4.29 1.61 2.08
CA LYS A 112 3.72 0.82 0.99
C LYS A 112 3.45 -0.58 1.53
N LYS A 113 2.21 -0.84 1.95
CA LYS A 113 1.79 -2.19 2.34
C LYS A 113 1.87 -3.10 1.12
N ILE A 114 2.95 -3.87 1.03
CA ILE A 114 3.07 -4.91 0.03
C ILE A 114 2.32 -6.12 0.56
N ILE A 115 1.13 -6.34 0.05
CA ILE A 115 0.38 -7.57 0.31
C ILE A 115 0.79 -8.54 -0.79
N PRO A 116 1.51 -9.63 -0.47
CA PRO A 116 1.79 -10.67 -1.46
C PRO A 116 0.46 -11.29 -1.89
N VAL A 117 0.08 -11.07 -3.13
CA VAL A 117 -1.10 -11.69 -3.73
C VAL A 117 -0.64 -12.90 -4.50
N PRO A 118 -1.10 -14.12 -4.18
CA PRO A 118 -0.79 -15.28 -4.98
C PRO A 118 -1.40 -15.11 -6.38
N ILE A 119 -0.57 -15.29 -7.40
CA ILE A 119 -0.99 -15.29 -8.80
C ILE A 119 -1.17 -16.74 -9.22
N PHE A 120 -2.38 -17.12 -9.57
CA PHE A 120 -2.68 -18.45 -10.10
C PHE A 120 -2.78 -18.38 -11.62
N ASN A 121 -1.77 -18.90 -12.30
CA ASN A 121 -1.84 -19.11 -13.74
C ASN A 121 -2.40 -20.52 -13.99
N SER A 122 -3.63 -20.60 -14.47
CA SER A 122 -4.20 -21.86 -14.92
C SER A 122 -4.12 -21.92 -16.43
N GLU A 123 -3.23 -22.73 -16.97
CA GLU A 123 -3.32 -23.14 -18.36
C GLU A 123 -4.47 -24.13 -18.49
N TYR A 124 -5.43 -23.80 -19.35
CA TYR A 124 -6.50 -24.71 -19.72
C TYR A 124 -5.93 -25.86 -20.53
N ARG A 125 -5.99 -27.08 -20.01
CA ARG A 125 -5.72 -28.28 -20.78
C ARG A 125 -7.03 -28.88 -21.28
N THR A 126 -7.23 -28.83 -22.59
CA THR A 126 -8.22 -29.62 -23.30
C THR A 126 -7.87 -31.11 -23.18
N GLY A 127 -8.64 -31.86 -22.47
CA GLY A 127 -8.47 -33.32 -22.41
C GLY A 127 -8.79 -33.88 -21.02
N GLY A 128 -9.92 -34.44 -20.92
CA GLY A 128 -10.56 -35.24 -19.91
C GLY A 128 -9.80 -35.55 -18.62
N SER A 129 -10.46 -35.26 -17.56
CA SER A 129 -10.20 -35.51 -16.14
C SER A 129 -9.38 -34.48 -15.37
N SER A 130 -10.10 -33.64 -14.65
CA SER A 130 -9.89 -33.23 -13.23
C SER A 130 -8.51 -32.78 -12.75
N LYS A 131 -7.63 -32.28 -13.57
CA LYS A 131 -6.48 -31.52 -13.08
C LYS A 131 -6.90 -30.05 -12.95
N LEU A 132 -7.71 -29.77 -11.96
CA LEU A 132 -8.03 -28.42 -11.57
C LEU A 132 -6.76 -27.78 -11.00
N ASN A 133 -6.27 -26.74 -11.64
CA ASN A 133 -5.28 -25.87 -11.03
C ASN A 133 -5.96 -25.14 -9.88
N ARG A 134 -5.89 -25.70 -8.70
CA ARG A 134 -6.44 -25.13 -7.48
C ARG A 134 -5.36 -25.07 -6.43
N VAL A 135 -5.40 -24.02 -5.64
CA VAL A 135 -4.70 -23.99 -4.37
C VAL A 135 -5.71 -24.28 -3.27
N MET A 136 -5.37 -25.23 -2.43
CA MET A 136 -6.16 -25.55 -1.25
C MET A 136 -5.35 -25.15 -0.03
N LEU A 137 -5.92 -24.26 0.79
CA LEU A 137 -5.43 -23.99 2.13
C LEU A 137 -6.15 -24.94 3.07
N ASN A 138 -5.42 -25.92 3.58
CA ASN A 138 -5.94 -26.82 4.59
C ASN A 138 -5.78 -26.18 5.97
N MET A 139 -6.88 -25.78 6.57
CA MET A 139 -6.92 -25.13 7.87
C MET A 139 -7.35 -26.09 9.01
N LYS A 140 -7.30 -27.38 8.76
CA LYS A 140 -7.73 -28.40 9.71
C LYS A 140 -6.95 -28.32 11.03
N ASP A 141 -5.67 -28.02 10.95
CA ASP A 141 -4.77 -27.97 12.13
C ASP A 141 -4.76 -26.58 12.80
N ALA A 142 -5.34 -25.58 12.15
CA ALA A 142 -5.48 -24.23 12.67
C ALA A 142 -6.86 -23.67 12.27
N PRO A 143 -7.95 -24.18 12.87
CA PRO A 143 -9.30 -23.73 12.51
C PRO A 143 -9.48 -22.27 12.88
N ILE A 144 -9.99 -21.49 11.91
CA ILE A 144 -10.30 -20.08 12.09
C ILE A 144 -11.80 -19.93 12.22
N THR A 145 -12.23 -19.26 13.28
CA THR A 145 -13.62 -18.85 13.45
C THR A 145 -13.76 -17.40 13.01
N PHE A 146 -14.63 -17.16 12.06
CA PHE A 146 -14.93 -15.81 11.56
C PHE A 146 -16.27 -15.34 12.09
N ASN A 147 -16.32 -14.15 12.68
CA ASN A 147 -17.57 -13.46 12.98
C ASN A 147 -18.06 -12.67 11.75
N ALA A 148 -17.11 -12.21 10.93
CA ALA A 148 -17.35 -11.58 9.63
C ALA A 148 -16.13 -11.79 8.74
N TYR A 149 -16.33 -11.84 7.43
CA TYR A 149 -15.24 -11.93 6.46
C TYR A 149 -15.61 -11.22 5.17
N THR A 150 -14.58 -10.75 4.50
CA THR A 150 -14.67 -10.20 3.14
C THR A 150 -13.71 -10.97 2.24
N ILE A 151 -14.17 -11.35 1.06
CA ILE A 151 -13.34 -12.00 0.05
C ILE A 151 -13.24 -11.07 -1.13
N GLU A 152 -12.02 -10.64 -1.42
CA GLU A 152 -11.73 -9.80 -2.57
C GLU A 152 -10.79 -10.55 -3.52
N PHE A 153 -11.12 -10.55 -4.79
CA PHE A 153 -10.25 -11.10 -5.83
C PHE A 153 -10.41 -10.32 -7.13
N LYS A 154 -9.33 -10.28 -7.91
CA LYS A 154 -9.36 -9.84 -9.29
C LYS A 154 -9.16 -11.06 -10.18
N MET A 155 -10.01 -11.21 -11.18
CA MET A 155 -9.94 -12.32 -12.12
C MET A 155 -9.89 -11.77 -13.54
N TYR A 156 -8.97 -12.28 -14.31
CA TYR A 156 -8.94 -12.12 -15.75
C TYR A 156 -9.19 -13.49 -16.39
N LYS A 157 -10.08 -13.54 -17.36
CA LYS A 157 -10.36 -14.76 -18.11
C LYS A 157 -10.62 -14.41 -19.56
N GLU A 158 -9.80 -14.99 -20.43
CA GLU A 158 -9.90 -14.77 -21.87
C GLU A 158 -11.14 -15.43 -22.46
N GLU A 159 -11.44 -16.66 -22.02
CA GLU A 159 -12.48 -17.47 -22.63
C GLU A 159 -13.22 -18.35 -21.61
N PHE A 160 -14.52 -18.46 -21.75
CA PHE A 160 -15.37 -19.34 -20.95
C PHE A 160 -15.78 -20.57 -21.78
N THR A 161 -14.97 -21.60 -21.74
CA THR A 161 -15.15 -22.82 -22.57
C THR A 161 -15.84 -23.96 -21.84
N ALA A 162 -15.99 -23.90 -20.53
CA ALA A 162 -16.64 -24.95 -19.74
C ALA A 162 -17.91 -24.45 -19.04
N ARG A 163 -18.75 -25.38 -18.65
CA ARG A 163 -20.05 -25.10 -18.06
C ARG A 163 -19.97 -24.46 -16.69
N ASN A 164 -19.09 -24.96 -15.83
CA ASN A 164 -18.96 -24.51 -14.44
C ASN A 164 -17.50 -24.22 -14.11
N TYR A 165 -17.20 -23.00 -13.69
CA TYR A 165 -15.90 -22.60 -13.20
C TYR A 165 -16.02 -22.16 -11.74
N MET A 166 -15.44 -22.94 -10.84
CA MET A 166 -15.30 -22.51 -9.45
C MET A 166 -14.17 -21.49 -9.37
N ILE A 167 -14.45 -20.38 -8.71
CA ILE A 167 -13.48 -19.29 -8.50
C ILE A 167 -12.87 -19.42 -7.12
N VAL A 168 -13.74 -19.48 -6.10
CA VAL A 168 -13.35 -19.64 -4.71
C VAL A 168 -14.39 -20.49 -4.01
N GLY A 169 -13.95 -21.31 -3.08
CA GLY A 169 -14.86 -22.12 -2.28
C GLY A 169 -14.26 -22.43 -0.91
N PHE A 170 -15.13 -22.54 0.07
CA PHE A 170 -14.84 -23.01 1.42
C PHE A 170 -15.63 -24.27 1.68
N ASP A 171 -15.00 -25.23 2.30
CA ASP A 171 -15.52 -26.56 2.53
C ASP A 171 -15.04 -27.04 3.90
N ASN A 172 -15.90 -27.63 4.68
CA ASN A 172 -15.53 -28.20 5.98
C ASN A 172 -14.78 -29.54 5.89
N GLY A 173 -14.55 -30.04 4.68
CA GLY A 173 -13.85 -31.31 4.44
C GLY A 173 -14.73 -32.56 4.55
N GLU A 174 -15.99 -32.45 4.94
CA GLU A 174 -16.88 -33.60 5.14
C GLU A 174 -17.62 -34.06 3.87
N GLY A 175 -17.35 -33.39 2.75
CA GLY A 175 -17.95 -33.75 1.46
C GLY A 175 -19.43 -33.39 1.31
N ASN A 176 -20.06 -32.83 2.33
CA ASN A 176 -21.47 -32.42 2.27
C ASN A 176 -21.61 -31.10 1.52
N ILE A 177 -22.43 -31.09 0.47
CA ILE A 177 -22.68 -29.93 -0.36
C ILE A 177 -23.28 -28.75 0.43
N ASN A 178 -24.02 -29.03 1.47
CA ASN A 178 -24.69 -28.02 2.29
C ASN A 178 -23.76 -27.25 3.21
N ASN A 179 -22.54 -27.76 3.43
CA ASN A 179 -21.51 -27.12 4.23
C ASN A 179 -20.44 -26.43 3.39
N ARG A 180 -20.79 -26.03 2.20
CA ARG A 180 -19.90 -25.35 1.26
C ARG A 180 -20.40 -23.95 0.95
N MET A 181 -19.48 -23.02 0.99
CA MET A 181 -19.65 -21.71 0.38
C MET A 181 -18.79 -21.65 -0.87
N TRP A 182 -19.35 -21.19 -1.97
CA TRP A 182 -18.59 -21.07 -3.21
C TRP A 182 -19.11 -19.94 -4.11
N VAL A 183 -18.18 -19.43 -4.91
CA VAL A 183 -18.44 -18.51 -6.01
C VAL A 183 -18.00 -19.20 -7.30
N ARG A 184 -18.89 -19.31 -8.27
CA ARG A 184 -18.59 -19.93 -9.58
C ARG A 184 -19.25 -19.17 -10.72
N PHE A 185 -18.70 -19.34 -11.90
CA PHE A 185 -19.44 -19.05 -13.14
C PHE A 185 -20.20 -20.27 -13.58
N GLU A 186 -21.45 -20.07 -13.91
CA GLU A 186 -22.32 -21.11 -14.43
C GLU A 186 -22.87 -20.72 -15.79
N ALA A 187 -22.97 -21.68 -16.71
CA ALA A 187 -23.62 -21.52 -17.99
C ALA A 187 -24.79 -22.49 -18.10
N SER A 188 -25.90 -22.03 -18.63
CA SER A 188 -27.14 -22.84 -18.80
C SER A 188 -27.01 -23.93 -19.86
N SER A 189 -26.07 -23.83 -20.79
CA SER A 189 -25.81 -24.83 -21.82
C SER A 189 -24.33 -24.92 -22.19
N THR A 190 -23.97 -26.00 -22.88
CA THR A 190 -22.62 -26.22 -23.42
C THR A 190 -22.33 -25.38 -24.68
N THR A 191 -23.32 -24.69 -25.21
CA THR A 191 -23.17 -23.80 -26.35
C THR A 191 -22.60 -22.47 -25.90
N SER A 192 -21.71 -21.94 -26.68
CA SER A 192 -20.83 -20.81 -26.43
C SER A 192 -21.49 -19.43 -26.27
N ASP A 193 -22.78 -19.36 -26.00
CA ASP A 193 -23.47 -18.09 -25.83
C ASP A 193 -23.06 -17.40 -24.53
N VAL A 194 -22.20 -16.44 -24.68
CA VAL A 194 -21.67 -15.58 -23.60
C VAL A 194 -22.79 -14.89 -22.81
N VAL A 195 -23.94 -14.70 -23.42
CA VAL A 195 -25.12 -14.00 -22.86
C VAL A 195 -25.78 -14.77 -21.70
N ASN A 196 -25.57 -16.07 -21.59
CA ASN A 196 -26.22 -16.93 -20.60
C ASN A 196 -25.32 -17.34 -19.44
N ARG A 197 -24.23 -16.64 -19.21
CA ARG A 197 -23.28 -16.94 -18.13
C ARG A 197 -23.45 -15.95 -17.00
N TRP A 198 -23.72 -16.46 -15.82
CA TRP A 198 -23.86 -15.67 -14.60
C TRP A 198 -22.92 -16.16 -13.50
N MET A 199 -22.60 -15.25 -12.62
CA MET A 199 -21.89 -15.57 -11.39
C MET A 199 -22.91 -16.09 -10.36
N GLN A 200 -22.72 -17.30 -9.91
CA GLN A 200 -23.52 -17.91 -8.85
C GLN A 200 -22.74 -17.90 -7.54
N MET A 201 -23.40 -17.46 -6.49
CA MET A 201 -22.88 -17.49 -5.13
C MET A 201 -23.78 -18.39 -4.30
N ASN A 202 -23.18 -19.35 -3.62
CA ASN A 202 -23.87 -20.19 -2.65
C ASN A 202 -23.33 -19.87 -1.26
N THR A 203 -24.22 -19.58 -0.33
CA THR A 203 -23.89 -19.36 1.08
C THR A 203 -24.21 -20.64 1.85
N MET A 204 -23.47 -20.88 2.92
CA MET A 204 -23.78 -22.00 3.82
C MET A 204 -25.21 -21.88 4.34
N ALA A 205 -25.93 -22.97 4.34
CA ALA A 205 -27.24 -23.01 4.98
C ALA A 205 -27.10 -22.70 6.46
N GLN A 206 -27.95 -21.83 6.98
CA GLN A 206 -28.00 -21.61 8.43
C GLN A 206 -28.47 -22.88 9.14
N PRO A 207 -27.98 -23.16 10.37
CA PRO A 207 -28.47 -24.31 11.14
C PRO A 207 -29.99 -24.28 11.26
N GLY A 208 -30.65 -25.34 10.78
CA GLY A 208 -32.10 -25.48 10.79
C GLY A 208 -32.85 -25.11 9.51
N GLN A 209 -32.16 -24.65 8.46
CA GLN A 209 -32.77 -24.53 7.12
C GLN A 209 -32.44 -25.76 6.29
N THR A 210 -33.46 -26.49 5.87
CA THR A 210 -33.36 -27.48 4.80
C THR A 210 -33.29 -26.74 3.46
N ALA A 211 -32.24 -27.06 2.69
CA ALA A 211 -32.07 -26.56 1.33
C ALA A 211 -33.18 -27.04 0.40
#